data_1f2440f00330a7727ced89ead4ca65ce
#
_entry.id   1f2440f00330a7727ced89ead4ca65ce
#
_cell.length_a   1.000
_cell.length_b   1.000
_cell.length_c   1.000
_cell.angle_alpha   90.00
_cell.angle_beta   90.00
_cell.angle_gamma   90.00
#
_symmetry.space_group_name_H-M   'P 1'
#
loop_
_entity.id
_entity.type
_entity.pdbx_description
1 polymer ?
#
loop_
_entity_poly.entity_id
_entity_poly.type
_entity_poly.pdbx_seq_one_letter_code
_entity_poly.pdbx_strand_id
1 'polypeptide(L)'
;MSIEKNWLELIRPKKPVIEHSYDAARRAILIAEPLERGFGMTLGNSLRRVLLSSLQGAAITSVQIDGVVHEFSSIQGVREDVTDIVLNLKQTAIRMRGEGPKRVMLTKTGPGEVKAGDIQTVSDMEILNPDLVICTLDDGASIRMELTINNGKGYVPAEKNRPDDAPIGLIAIDSIYSPVKRVAYRVENTREGQVLDYDKLIIEVETNGAIRPEDAIAYAARILQDQLQVFITFEEPKQKKEGGEKPDLPFNPALLKKVDELELSVRSANCLKNDNIVYIGDLIQKSEAEMLRTPNFGRKSLNEIKEVLASMGLHLGMAVENWPPDNIEDLAKKYEDQI
;
A
#
# COMPACT_ATOMS: atom_id res chain seq x y z
N MET A 1 33.70 20.39 0.96
CA MET A 1 32.33 19.83 0.87
C MET A 1 31.54 20.67 -0.11
N SER A 2 30.98 20.10 -1.13
CA SER A 2 30.13 20.90 -2.03
C SER A 2 28.71 20.90 -1.46
N ILE A 3 28.05 22.05 -1.48
CA ILE A 3 26.64 22.24 -1.06
C ILE A 3 25.73 21.22 -1.76
N GLU A 4 26.13 20.75 -2.94
CA GLU A 4 25.41 19.79 -3.79
C GLU A 4 25.20 18.39 -3.18
N LYS A 5 25.85 18.08 -2.05
CA LYS A 5 25.74 16.77 -1.37
C LYS A 5 25.41 16.88 0.12
N ASN A 6 25.00 18.06 0.56
CA ASN A 6 24.74 18.35 1.97
C ASN A 6 23.77 17.36 2.62
N TRP A 7 22.72 16.94 1.91
CA TRP A 7 21.71 15.99 2.44
C TRP A 7 22.26 14.57 2.68
N LEU A 8 23.42 14.20 2.14
CA LEU A 8 24.04 12.89 2.36
C LEU A 8 24.71 12.78 3.73
N GLU A 9 25.09 13.90 4.31
CA GLU A 9 25.77 13.98 5.61
C GLU A 9 24.79 14.04 6.78
N LEU A 10 23.50 14.33 6.50
CA LEU A 10 22.48 14.37 7.53
C LEU A 10 22.23 12.97 8.08
N ILE A 11 22.11 12.87 9.40
CA ILE A 11 21.77 11.61 10.06
C ILE A 11 20.38 11.15 9.62
N ARG A 12 20.27 9.88 9.33
CA ARG A 12 18.99 9.26 8.94
C ARG A 12 18.48 8.38 10.07
N PRO A 13 17.18 8.46 10.39
CA PRO A 13 16.59 7.58 11.40
C PRO A 13 16.75 6.14 10.97
N LYS A 14 16.99 5.28 11.92
CA LYS A 14 16.85 3.83 11.76
C LYS A 14 15.38 3.51 11.48
N LYS A 15 15.11 2.26 11.11
CA LYS A 15 13.72 1.84 10.91
C LYS A 15 12.87 2.27 12.13
N PRO A 16 11.76 3.00 11.94
CA PRO A 16 10.97 3.49 13.06
C PRO A 16 10.42 2.32 13.89
N VAL A 17 10.40 2.50 15.20
CA VAL A 17 9.82 1.55 16.14
C VAL A 17 8.34 1.86 16.28
N ILE A 18 7.50 0.84 16.21
CA ILE A 18 6.05 0.95 16.38
C ILE A 18 5.68 0.26 17.67
N GLU A 19 5.11 1.03 18.59
CA GLU A 19 4.55 0.51 19.83
C GLU A 19 3.03 0.46 19.69
N HIS A 20 2.46 -0.71 19.90
CA HIS A 20 1.02 -0.91 19.87
C HIS A 20 0.40 -0.72 21.25
N SER A 21 -0.71 -0.01 21.27
CA SER A 21 -1.57 0.11 22.46
C SER A 21 -2.49 -1.11 22.58
N TYR A 22 -3.35 -1.12 23.59
CA TYR A 22 -4.37 -2.17 23.81
C TYR A 22 -5.31 -2.38 22.58
N ASP A 23 -5.49 -1.37 21.72
CA ASP A 23 -6.19 -1.47 20.44
C ASP A 23 -5.22 -1.19 19.28
N ALA A 24 -4.44 -2.19 18.92
CA ALA A 24 -3.44 -2.09 17.85
C ALA A 24 -4.03 -1.77 16.47
N ALA A 25 -5.32 -2.04 16.26
CA ALA A 25 -5.99 -1.75 15.00
C ALA A 25 -6.32 -0.26 14.83
N ARG A 26 -6.46 0.46 15.94
CA ARG A 26 -6.91 1.86 15.94
C ARG A 26 -5.91 2.85 16.52
N ARG A 27 -4.94 2.38 17.33
CA ARG A 27 -3.98 3.26 18.00
C ARG A 27 -2.57 2.69 17.97
N ALA A 28 -1.62 3.51 17.51
CA ALA A 28 -0.21 3.19 17.57
C ALA A 28 0.64 4.43 17.89
N ILE A 29 1.81 4.17 18.46
CA ILE A 29 2.85 5.16 18.71
C ILE A 29 4.03 4.81 17.82
N LEU A 30 4.42 5.73 16.97
CA LEU A 30 5.60 5.60 16.10
C LEU A 30 6.74 6.45 16.69
N ILE A 31 7.90 5.83 16.83
CA ILE A 31 9.12 6.46 17.33
C ILE A 31 10.15 6.47 16.21
N ALA A 32 10.63 7.66 15.85
CA ALA A 32 11.69 7.85 14.87
C ALA A 32 12.88 8.56 15.51
N GLU A 33 14.00 7.87 15.59
CA GLU A 33 15.26 8.37 16.13
C GLU A 33 16.47 7.65 15.50
N PRO A 34 17.65 8.29 15.41
CA PRO A 34 17.90 9.72 15.65
C PRO A 34 17.50 10.57 14.42
N LEU A 35 17.12 11.81 14.65
CA LEU A 35 16.88 12.82 13.62
C LEU A 35 17.79 14.01 13.88
N GLU A 36 18.20 14.74 12.83
CA GLU A 36 18.89 16.01 12.99
C GLU A 36 18.06 16.99 13.83
N ARG A 37 18.75 17.82 14.59
CA ARG A 37 18.12 18.85 15.43
C ARG A 37 17.17 19.72 14.65
N GLY A 38 15.91 19.84 15.13
CA GLY A 38 14.84 20.60 14.51
C GLY A 38 13.99 19.81 13.52
N PHE A 39 14.49 18.67 12.99
CA PHE A 39 13.70 17.84 12.08
C PHE A 39 12.54 17.13 12.77
N GLY A 40 12.65 16.83 14.06
CA GLY A 40 11.54 16.28 14.84
C GLY A 40 10.30 17.17 14.78
N MET A 41 10.46 18.48 15.02
CA MET A 41 9.35 19.44 14.91
C MET A 41 8.82 19.58 13.49
N THR A 42 9.72 19.71 12.51
CA THR A 42 9.35 19.90 11.10
C THR A 42 8.55 18.70 10.57
N LEU A 43 9.05 17.48 10.78
CA LEU A 43 8.40 16.25 10.31
C LEU A 43 7.12 15.97 11.13
N GLY A 44 7.17 16.13 12.44
CA GLY A 44 6.02 15.90 13.31
C GLY A 44 4.83 16.79 12.97
N ASN A 45 5.06 18.09 12.78
CA ASN A 45 4.01 19.03 12.39
C ASN A 45 3.49 18.75 10.97
N SER A 46 4.38 18.49 10.02
CA SER A 46 3.99 18.23 8.63
C SER A 46 3.17 16.93 8.53
N LEU A 47 3.61 15.84 9.14
CA LEU A 47 2.89 14.57 9.19
C LEU A 47 1.53 14.72 9.88
N ARG A 48 1.48 15.41 11.03
CA ARG A 48 0.21 15.66 11.73
C ARG A 48 -0.80 16.37 10.83
N ARG A 49 -0.39 17.41 10.13
CA ARG A 49 -1.28 18.18 9.24
C ARG A 49 -1.81 17.30 8.09
N VAL A 50 -0.94 16.55 7.44
CA VAL A 50 -1.33 15.68 6.32
C VAL A 50 -2.22 14.53 6.78
N LEU A 51 -1.91 13.90 7.93
CA LEU A 51 -2.74 12.85 8.53
C LEU A 51 -4.18 13.31 8.78
N LEU A 52 -4.38 14.54 9.27
CA LEU A 52 -5.71 15.05 9.60
C LEU A 52 -6.49 15.58 8.39
N SER A 53 -5.81 16.02 7.32
CA SER A 53 -6.46 16.76 6.23
C SER A 53 -6.48 16.03 4.89
N SER A 54 -5.53 15.13 4.61
CA SER A 54 -5.27 14.69 3.23
C SER A 54 -5.55 13.22 2.97
N LEU A 55 -5.74 12.43 4.02
CA LEU A 55 -6.08 11.02 3.87
C LEU A 55 -7.53 10.86 3.41
N GLN A 56 -7.73 9.91 2.50
CA GLN A 56 -9.04 9.58 1.96
C GLN A 56 -9.79 8.63 2.91
N GLY A 57 -11.09 8.83 3.04
CA GLY A 57 -11.99 7.95 3.76
C GLY A 57 -13.40 7.99 3.19
N ALA A 58 -14.33 7.31 3.83
CA ALA A 58 -15.74 7.24 3.45
C ALA A 58 -16.62 7.85 4.56
N ALA A 59 -17.66 8.56 4.15
CA ALA A 59 -18.64 9.16 5.07
C ALA A 59 -20.01 9.22 4.44
N ILE A 60 -21.05 9.32 5.29
CA ILE A 60 -22.42 9.56 4.87
C ILE A 60 -22.52 11.04 4.45
N THR A 61 -23.04 11.28 3.24
CA THR A 61 -23.20 12.63 2.65
C THR A 61 -24.62 13.13 2.72
N SER A 62 -25.59 12.23 2.70
CA SER A 62 -27.01 12.59 2.83
C SER A 62 -27.83 11.42 3.37
N VAL A 63 -28.96 11.75 3.95
CA VAL A 63 -29.99 10.80 4.38
C VAL A 63 -31.35 11.27 3.88
N GLN A 64 -32.17 10.32 3.51
CA GLN A 64 -33.60 10.50 3.24
C GLN A 64 -34.37 9.55 4.14
N ILE A 65 -35.26 10.07 4.97
CA ILE A 65 -36.05 9.30 5.92
C ILE A 65 -37.51 9.36 5.48
N ASP A 66 -38.19 8.25 5.44
CA ASP A 66 -39.59 8.20 5.05
C ASP A 66 -40.48 9.03 6.00
N GLY A 67 -41.28 9.92 5.43
CA GLY A 67 -42.14 10.82 6.19
C GLY A 67 -41.49 12.06 6.78
N VAL A 68 -40.18 12.30 6.53
CA VAL A 68 -39.45 13.46 7.01
C VAL A 68 -39.11 14.40 5.84
N VAL A 69 -39.36 15.70 6.04
CA VAL A 69 -39.12 16.72 5.02
C VAL A 69 -37.89 17.56 5.30
N HIS A 70 -37.51 17.76 6.57
CA HIS A 70 -36.37 18.55 7.00
C HIS A 70 -35.81 18.05 8.34
N GLU A 71 -34.59 18.47 8.66
CA GLU A 71 -33.82 18.03 9.83
C GLU A 71 -34.42 18.44 11.20
N PHE A 72 -35.28 19.43 11.24
CA PHE A 72 -35.94 19.90 12.48
C PHE A 72 -37.28 19.23 12.73
N SER A 73 -37.47 18.03 12.20
CA SER A 73 -38.67 17.22 12.38
C SER A 73 -38.52 16.21 13.50
N SER A 74 -39.62 15.77 14.07
CA SER A 74 -39.70 14.58 14.92
C SER A 74 -40.40 13.46 14.19
N ILE A 75 -40.07 12.21 14.51
CA ILE A 75 -40.66 11.01 13.93
C ILE A 75 -41.53 10.34 14.99
N GLN A 76 -42.79 10.03 14.66
CA GLN A 76 -43.69 9.41 15.62
C GLN A 76 -43.18 8.01 16.01
N GLY A 77 -43.05 7.78 17.32
CA GLY A 77 -42.57 6.51 17.87
C GLY A 77 -41.04 6.34 17.83
N VAL A 78 -40.31 7.42 17.54
CA VAL A 78 -38.83 7.49 17.66
C VAL A 78 -38.53 8.47 18.76
N ARG A 79 -37.61 8.12 19.67
CA ARG A 79 -37.27 8.96 20.83
C ARG A 79 -36.43 10.16 20.47
N GLU A 80 -35.45 9.95 19.60
CA GLU A 80 -34.53 10.95 19.09
C GLU A 80 -35.20 11.77 18.00
N ASP A 81 -34.92 13.06 17.92
CA ASP A 81 -35.33 13.87 16.79
C ASP A 81 -34.40 13.63 15.58
N VAL A 82 -34.78 14.14 14.43
CA VAL A 82 -34.03 13.94 13.18
C VAL A 82 -32.63 14.53 13.28
N THR A 83 -32.46 15.64 14.02
CA THR A 83 -31.14 16.27 14.25
C THR A 83 -30.21 15.33 15.00
N ASP A 84 -30.69 14.67 16.07
CA ASP A 84 -29.93 13.70 16.84
C ASP A 84 -29.57 12.48 15.98
N ILE A 85 -30.53 11.99 15.17
CA ILE A 85 -30.27 10.89 14.21
C ILE A 85 -29.13 11.26 13.26
N VAL A 86 -29.15 12.47 12.69
CA VAL A 86 -28.09 12.96 11.79
C VAL A 86 -26.75 13.04 12.52
N LEU A 87 -26.72 13.54 13.76
CA LEU A 87 -25.50 13.60 14.57
C LEU A 87 -24.93 12.20 14.88
N ASN A 88 -25.79 11.23 15.12
CA ASN A 88 -25.37 9.84 15.33
C ASN A 88 -24.86 9.20 14.02
N LEU A 89 -25.54 9.44 12.89
CA LEU A 89 -25.08 8.96 11.58
C LEU A 89 -23.70 9.48 11.21
N LYS A 90 -23.37 10.73 11.53
CA LYS A 90 -22.02 11.30 11.30
C LYS A 90 -20.90 10.55 12.03
N GLN A 91 -21.21 9.88 13.14
CA GLN A 91 -20.23 9.11 13.92
C GLN A 91 -20.00 7.69 13.36
N THR A 92 -20.76 7.28 12.34
CA THR A 92 -20.61 5.96 11.74
C THR A 92 -19.26 5.85 11.04
N ALA A 93 -18.44 4.90 11.49
CA ALA A 93 -17.14 4.61 10.90
C ALA A 93 -17.31 3.60 9.75
N ILE A 94 -16.97 4.04 8.54
CA ILE A 94 -17.20 3.28 7.31
C ILE A 94 -15.88 3.02 6.62
N ARG A 95 -15.66 1.77 6.20
CA ARG A 95 -14.60 1.39 5.26
C ARG A 95 -15.25 1.07 3.92
N MET A 96 -14.85 1.77 2.86
CA MET A 96 -15.30 1.53 1.50
C MET A 96 -14.11 1.30 0.58
N ARG A 97 -14.09 0.19 -0.16
CA ARG A 97 -12.99 -0.19 -1.06
C ARG A 97 -13.24 0.23 -2.50
N GLY A 98 -14.51 0.45 -2.86
CA GLY A 98 -14.90 0.89 -4.21
C GLY A 98 -15.06 2.40 -4.31
N GLU A 99 -15.33 2.88 -5.53
CA GLU A 99 -15.67 4.28 -5.77
C GLU A 99 -17.12 4.56 -5.35
N GLY A 100 -17.39 5.79 -4.91
CA GLY A 100 -18.72 6.29 -4.57
C GLY A 100 -19.32 7.14 -5.70
N PRO A 101 -20.56 7.64 -5.52
CA PRO A 101 -21.44 7.48 -4.35
C PRO A 101 -22.20 6.14 -4.35
N LYS A 102 -22.49 5.59 -3.15
CA LYS A 102 -23.28 4.39 -2.97
C LYS A 102 -24.50 4.68 -2.10
N ARG A 103 -25.64 4.10 -2.46
CA ARG A 103 -26.87 4.20 -1.70
C ARG A 103 -27.10 2.89 -0.96
N VAL A 104 -27.39 3.00 0.33
CA VAL A 104 -27.69 1.88 1.22
C VAL A 104 -28.96 2.16 2.01
N MET A 105 -29.65 1.09 2.38
CA MET A 105 -30.91 1.19 3.12
C MET A 105 -30.69 0.77 4.57
N LEU A 106 -31.41 1.44 5.48
CA LEU A 106 -31.61 0.99 6.84
C LEU A 106 -33.14 0.88 7.05
N THR A 107 -33.58 -0.31 7.43
CA THR A 107 -34.99 -0.54 7.75
C THR A 107 -35.08 -1.36 9.02
N LYS A 108 -35.83 -0.87 10.01
CA LYS A 108 -36.06 -1.58 11.26
C LYS A 108 -37.44 -1.31 11.82
N THR A 109 -38.01 -2.32 12.44
CA THR A 109 -39.28 -2.24 13.14
C THR A 109 -39.02 -2.47 14.63
N GLY A 110 -39.58 -1.61 15.49
CA GLY A 110 -39.41 -1.64 16.92
C GLY A 110 -40.28 -2.66 17.64
N PRO A 111 -40.16 -2.73 18.98
CA PRO A 111 -39.36 -1.79 19.83
C PRO A 111 -37.89 -2.16 19.88
N GLY A 112 -37.05 -1.18 20.10
CA GLY A 112 -35.64 -1.36 20.37
C GLY A 112 -34.70 -0.36 19.72
N GLU A 113 -33.42 -0.53 19.98
CA GLU A 113 -32.34 0.33 19.44
C GLU A 113 -32.09 0.02 17.96
N VAL A 114 -32.01 1.05 17.15
CA VAL A 114 -31.52 1.00 15.76
C VAL A 114 -30.02 1.28 15.79
N LYS A 115 -29.22 0.35 15.31
CA LYS A 115 -27.76 0.42 15.36
C LYS A 115 -27.17 0.62 13.97
N ALA A 116 -25.93 1.13 13.93
CA ALA A 116 -25.20 1.25 12.68
C ALA A 116 -25.03 -0.10 11.95
N GLY A 117 -24.97 -1.21 12.70
CA GLY A 117 -24.94 -2.57 12.14
C GLY A 117 -26.22 -3.00 11.41
N ASP A 118 -27.35 -2.30 11.60
CA ASP A 118 -28.60 -2.56 10.89
C ASP A 118 -28.60 -1.97 9.45
N ILE A 119 -27.60 -1.16 9.10
CA ILE A 119 -27.43 -0.64 7.74
C ILE A 119 -27.11 -1.79 6.79
N GLN A 120 -27.88 -1.94 5.72
CA GLN A 120 -27.67 -2.96 4.70
C GLN A 120 -26.46 -2.59 3.83
N THR A 121 -25.31 -3.14 4.17
CA THR A 121 -24.06 -2.86 3.45
C THR A 121 -23.97 -3.62 2.13
N VAL A 122 -23.23 -3.05 1.16
CA VAL A 122 -22.84 -3.73 -0.09
C VAL A 122 -21.49 -4.42 0.09
N SER A 123 -21.14 -5.35 -0.79
CA SER A 123 -19.98 -6.25 -0.66
C SER A 123 -18.62 -5.57 -0.45
N ASP A 124 -18.47 -4.34 -0.89
CA ASP A 124 -17.24 -3.55 -0.78
C ASP A 124 -17.29 -2.47 0.31
N MET A 125 -18.29 -2.55 1.19
CA MET A 125 -18.49 -1.62 2.31
C MET A 125 -18.61 -2.38 3.62
N GLU A 126 -17.98 -1.85 4.66
CA GLU A 126 -17.97 -2.40 6.01
C GLU A 126 -18.20 -1.29 7.04
N ILE A 127 -19.06 -1.55 8.02
CA ILE A 127 -19.25 -0.66 9.18
C ILE A 127 -18.39 -1.15 10.32
N LEU A 128 -17.55 -0.27 10.84
CA LEU A 128 -16.50 -0.60 11.81
C LEU A 128 -16.94 -0.39 13.28
N ASN A 129 -18.07 0.28 13.48
CA ASN A 129 -18.70 0.49 14.79
C ASN A 129 -20.17 0.07 14.78
N PRO A 130 -20.47 -1.21 14.56
CA PRO A 130 -21.85 -1.70 14.39
C PRO A 130 -22.74 -1.47 15.61
N ASP A 131 -22.16 -1.36 16.80
CA ASP A 131 -22.89 -1.14 18.05
C ASP A 131 -23.31 0.31 18.31
N LEU A 132 -22.91 1.25 17.43
CA LEU A 132 -23.31 2.64 17.53
C LEU A 132 -24.85 2.76 17.41
N VAL A 133 -25.51 3.27 18.42
CA VAL A 133 -26.96 3.53 18.41
C VAL A 133 -27.23 4.78 17.58
N ILE A 134 -28.13 4.65 16.59
CA ILE A 134 -28.57 5.73 15.71
C ILE A 134 -29.83 6.37 16.30
N CYS A 135 -30.82 5.55 16.66
CA CYS A 135 -32.05 5.97 17.32
C CYS A 135 -32.73 4.80 18.05
N THR A 136 -33.78 5.09 18.82
CA THR A 136 -34.54 4.13 19.59
C THR A 136 -36.01 4.17 19.17
N LEU A 137 -36.55 3.00 18.84
CA LEU A 137 -37.96 2.85 18.42
C LEU A 137 -38.82 2.38 19.58
N ASP A 138 -40.02 2.96 19.69
CA ASP A 138 -41.06 2.51 20.60
C ASP A 138 -41.86 1.35 19.98
N ASP A 139 -42.80 0.81 20.74
CA ASP A 139 -43.70 -0.28 20.30
C ASP A 139 -44.51 0.10 19.06
N GLY A 140 -44.43 -0.75 18.02
CA GLY A 140 -45.15 -0.56 16.77
C GLY A 140 -44.57 0.51 15.82
N ALA A 141 -43.50 1.18 16.22
CA ALA A 141 -42.82 2.12 15.35
C ALA A 141 -41.91 1.41 14.33
N SER A 142 -41.74 2.02 13.17
CA SER A 142 -40.81 1.55 12.14
C SER A 142 -40.09 2.74 11.54
N ILE A 143 -38.83 2.53 11.18
CA ILE A 143 -38.02 3.54 10.48
C ILE A 143 -37.46 2.94 9.22
N ARG A 144 -37.49 3.75 8.15
CA ARG A 144 -36.84 3.43 6.89
C ARG A 144 -36.11 4.65 6.41
N MET A 145 -34.80 4.48 6.15
CA MET A 145 -33.93 5.56 5.65
C MET A 145 -33.01 5.07 4.55
N GLU A 146 -32.83 5.91 3.56
CA GLU A 146 -31.81 5.76 2.51
C GLU A 146 -30.62 6.65 2.83
N LEU A 147 -29.42 6.06 2.86
CA LEU A 147 -28.17 6.73 3.16
C LEU A 147 -27.32 6.76 1.90
N THR A 148 -26.80 7.94 1.55
CA THR A 148 -25.80 8.08 0.50
C THR A 148 -24.43 8.19 1.13
N ILE A 149 -23.49 7.33 0.70
CA ILE A 149 -22.13 7.26 1.22
C ILE A 149 -21.18 7.54 0.07
N ASN A 150 -20.19 8.38 0.33
CA ASN A 150 -19.20 8.74 -0.68
C ASN A 150 -17.77 8.71 -0.10
N ASN A 151 -16.79 8.65 -0.99
CA ASN A 151 -15.37 8.82 -0.67
C ASN A 151 -14.97 10.30 -0.79
N GLY A 152 -14.10 10.74 0.08
CA GLY A 152 -13.59 12.10 0.05
C GLY A 152 -12.37 12.29 0.95
N LYS A 153 -11.98 13.54 1.14
CA LYS A 153 -10.85 13.93 1.99
C LYS A 153 -11.25 15.05 2.93
N GLY A 154 -10.72 14.99 4.14
CA GLY A 154 -10.92 16.05 5.15
C GLY A 154 -12.38 16.20 5.57
N TYR A 155 -12.85 17.46 5.62
CA TYR A 155 -14.21 17.84 5.99
C TYR A 155 -14.92 18.55 4.84
N VAL A 156 -16.14 18.13 4.55
CA VAL A 156 -17.00 18.73 3.53
C VAL A 156 -18.32 19.14 4.18
N PRO A 157 -18.68 20.45 4.17
CA PRO A 157 -19.94 20.92 4.74
C PRO A 157 -21.16 20.40 3.96
N ALA A 158 -22.29 20.27 4.65
CA ALA A 158 -23.54 19.75 4.09
C ALA A 158 -24.01 20.47 2.82
N GLU A 159 -23.80 21.78 2.76
CA GLU A 159 -24.15 22.60 1.58
C GLU A 159 -23.48 22.11 0.29
N LYS A 160 -22.24 21.63 0.37
CA LYS A 160 -21.49 21.08 -0.77
C LYS A 160 -21.91 19.62 -1.11
N ASN A 161 -22.52 18.91 -0.17
CA ASN A 161 -23.02 17.57 -0.37
C ASN A 161 -24.44 17.57 -0.94
N ARG A 162 -25.12 18.71 -0.98
CA ARG A 162 -26.46 18.81 -1.54
C ARG A 162 -26.40 18.96 -3.05
N PRO A 163 -26.96 18.00 -3.83
CA PRO A 163 -27.06 18.14 -5.28
C PRO A 163 -28.03 19.25 -5.66
N ASP A 164 -27.82 19.87 -6.82
CA ASP A 164 -28.68 20.96 -7.33
C ASP A 164 -30.12 20.50 -7.57
N ASP A 165 -30.31 19.24 -7.92
CA ASP A 165 -31.60 18.56 -8.16
C ASP A 165 -32.07 17.73 -6.97
N ALA A 166 -31.70 18.10 -5.74
CA ALA A 166 -32.02 17.35 -4.54
C ALA A 166 -33.54 17.13 -4.41
N PRO A 167 -34.00 15.88 -4.23
CA PRO A 167 -35.42 15.59 -4.00
C PRO A 167 -35.89 16.19 -2.67
N ILE A 168 -37.19 16.47 -2.58
CA ILE A 168 -37.81 16.94 -1.34
C ILE A 168 -37.60 15.87 -0.25
N GLY A 169 -37.17 16.29 0.95
CA GLY A 169 -36.88 15.40 2.08
C GLY A 169 -35.46 14.84 2.09
N LEU A 170 -34.61 15.17 1.13
CA LEU A 170 -33.17 14.87 1.22
C LEU A 170 -32.50 15.80 2.21
N ILE A 171 -31.92 15.23 3.27
CA ILE A 171 -31.16 15.95 4.28
C ILE A 171 -29.69 15.74 3.98
N ALA A 172 -29.00 16.81 3.56
CA ALA A 172 -27.57 16.78 3.35
C ALA A 172 -26.85 16.80 4.70
N ILE A 173 -25.80 16.00 4.83
CA ILE A 173 -25.00 15.84 6.05
C ILE A 173 -23.59 16.33 5.78
N ASP A 174 -23.00 17.08 6.69
CA ASP A 174 -21.61 17.42 6.65
C ASP A 174 -20.76 16.19 6.95
N SER A 175 -19.80 15.95 6.09
CA SER A 175 -19.07 14.68 6.05
C SER A 175 -17.63 14.84 6.53
N ILE A 176 -17.26 14.03 7.54
CA ILE A 176 -15.89 13.90 8.04
C ILE A 176 -15.29 12.67 7.40
N TYR A 177 -14.56 12.88 6.31
CA TYR A 177 -13.95 11.76 5.56
C TYR A 177 -12.66 11.25 6.20
N SER A 178 -11.96 12.09 7.00
CA SER A 178 -10.69 11.69 7.59
C SER A 178 -10.82 10.42 8.43
N PRO A 179 -10.09 9.35 8.11
CA PRO A 179 -10.07 8.14 8.93
C PRO A 179 -9.29 8.34 10.23
N VAL A 180 -8.53 9.42 10.35
CA VAL A 180 -7.70 9.75 11.51
C VAL A 180 -8.50 10.66 12.45
N LYS A 181 -8.70 10.19 13.68
CA LYS A 181 -9.43 10.93 14.74
C LYS A 181 -8.53 11.87 15.51
N ARG A 182 -7.33 11.41 15.84
CA ARG A 182 -6.39 12.17 16.69
C ARG A 182 -4.96 11.91 16.27
N VAL A 183 -4.17 12.98 16.25
CA VAL A 183 -2.71 12.92 16.11
C VAL A 183 -2.08 13.81 17.17
N ALA A 184 -1.22 13.24 17.98
CA ALA A 184 -0.35 13.99 18.88
C ALA A 184 1.10 13.66 18.55
N TYR A 185 2.00 14.63 18.70
CA TYR A 185 3.42 14.37 18.59
C TYR A 185 4.18 15.13 19.67
N ARG A 186 5.34 14.56 20.03
CA ARG A 186 6.31 15.21 20.91
C ARG A 186 7.71 14.95 20.40
N VAL A 187 8.61 15.85 20.71
CA VAL A 187 10.02 15.77 20.36
C VAL A 187 10.81 15.74 21.65
N GLU A 188 11.69 14.78 21.78
CA GLU A 188 12.60 14.60 22.90
C GLU A 188 14.04 14.61 22.37
N ASN A 189 14.99 14.91 23.22
CA ASN A 189 16.40 14.81 22.83
C ASN A 189 16.84 13.34 22.92
N THR A 190 17.67 12.92 21.98
CA THR A 190 18.26 11.57 21.97
C THR A 190 19.76 11.65 21.75
N ARG A 191 20.45 10.56 22.09
CA ARG A 191 21.91 10.43 21.98
C ARG A 191 22.27 9.45 20.86
N GLU A 192 23.20 9.86 20.00
CA GLU A 192 23.87 8.93 19.10
C GLU A 192 25.40 9.11 19.22
N GLY A 193 26.07 8.06 19.69
CA GLY A 193 27.50 8.11 19.98
C GLY A 193 27.86 9.12 21.08
N GLN A 194 28.69 10.11 20.76
CA GLN A 194 29.13 11.18 21.68
C GLN A 194 28.24 12.43 21.61
N VAL A 195 27.33 12.51 20.64
CA VAL A 195 26.46 13.67 20.41
C VAL A 195 25.12 13.47 21.11
N LEU A 196 24.70 14.47 21.89
CA LEU A 196 23.46 14.42 22.71
C LEU A 196 22.33 15.29 22.12
N ASP A 197 22.53 15.87 20.95
CA ASP A 197 21.71 16.97 20.43
C ASP A 197 20.89 16.54 19.20
N TYR A 198 20.52 15.29 19.14
CA TYR A 198 19.60 14.77 18.11
C TYR A 198 18.17 14.74 18.61
N ASP A 199 17.21 14.83 17.67
CA ASP A 199 15.78 14.74 17.97
C ASP A 199 15.32 13.27 17.95
N LYS A 200 14.41 12.96 18.87
CA LYS A 200 13.57 11.77 18.89
C LYS A 200 12.14 12.22 18.69
N LEU A 201 11.55 11.85 17.59
CA LEU A 201 10.16 12.14 17.26
C LEU A 201 9.25 10.98 17.68
N ILE A 202 8.24 11.28 18.47
CA ILE A 202 7.22 10.35 18.94
C ILE A 202 5.88 10.84 18.41
N ILE A 203 5.23 10.04 17.56
CA ILE A 203 3.92 10.37 16.98
C ILE A 203 2.90 9.34 17.46
N GLU A 204 1.86 9.79 18.10
CA GLU A 204 0.70 9.01 18.49
C GLU A 204 -0.44 9.25 17.51
N VAL A 205 -0.96 8.19 16.90
CA VAL A 205 -2.05 8.26 15.92
C VAL A 205 -3.20 7.37 16.38
N GLU A 206 -4.40 7.93 16.35
CA GLU A 206 -5.65 7.23 16.58
C GLU A 206 -6.55 7.35 15.36
N THR A 207 -7.04 6.20 14.87
CA THR A 207 -7.91 6.10 13.69
C THR A 207 -9.30 5.61 14.06
N ASN A 208 -10.23 5.68 13.12
CA ASN A 208 -11.57 5.09 13.27
C ASN A 208 -11.60 3.57 12.97
N GLY A 209 -10.46 2.97 12.58
CA GLY A 209 -10.32 1.57 12.17
C GLY A 209 -10.42 1.32 10.67
N ALA A 210 -10.77 2.34 9.86
CA ALA A 210 -10.81 2.20 8.40
C ALA A 210 -9.41 1.96 7.80
N ILE A 211 -8.40 2.51 8.46
CA ILE A 211 -6.98 2.35 8.13
C ILE A 211 -6.20 2.05 9.40
N ARG A 212 -5.15 1.25 9.29
CA ARG A 212 -4.22 1.03 10.41
C ARG A 212 -3.37 2.28 10.63
N PRO A 213 -3.03 2.62 11.88
CA PRO A 213 -2.23 3.81 12.17
C PRO A 213 -0.89 3.86 11.42
N GLU A 214 -0.21 2.71 11.30
CA GLU A 214 1.07 2.61 10.57
C GLU A 214 0.91 2.96 9.09
N ASP A 215 -0.13 2.39 8.46
CA ASP A 215 -0.43 2.64 7.05
C ASP A 215 -0.81 4.11 6.82
N ALA A 216 -1.57 4.70 7.76
CA ALA A 216 -1.92 6.12 7.72
C ALA A 216 -0.67 7.01 7.70
N ILE A 217 0.30 6.72 8.58
CA ILE A 217 1.57 7.45 8.63
C ILE A 217 2.36 7.26 7.33
N ALA A 218 2.42 6.03 6.80
CA ALA A 218 3.12 5.73 5.56
C ALA A 218 2.51 6.49 4.37
N TYR A 219 1.18 6.52 4.23
CA TYR A 219 0.50 7.31 3.20
C TYR A 219 0.72 8.81 3.37
N ALA A 220 0.68 9.33 4.61
CA ALA A 220 0.95 10.73 4.87
C ALA A 220 2.39 11.12 4.48
N ALA A 221 3.36 10.27 4.80
CA ALA A 221 4.75 10.47 4.41
C ALA A 221 4.92 10.42 2.89
N ARG A 222 4.24 9.51 2.20
CA ARG A 222 4.25 9.42 0.74
C ARG A 222 3.65 10.66 0.08
N ILE A 223 2.54 11.17 0.59
CA ILE A 223 1.92 12.41 0.11
C ILE A 223 2.90 13.58 0.25
N LEU A 224 3.57 13.71 1.42
CA LEU A 224 4.58 14.75 1.63
C LEU A 224 5.75 14.63 0.66
N GLN A 225 6.24 13.42 0.45
CA GLN A 225 7.33 13.16 -0.49
C GLN A 225 6.95 13.60 -1.91
N ASP A 226 5.77 13.22 -2.39
CA ASP A 226 5.30 13.58 -3.73
C ASP A 226 5.12 15.10 -3.88
N GLN A 227 4.59 15.78 -2.85
CA GLN A 227 4.42 17.23 -2.89
C GLN A 227 5.76 17.97 -2.83
N LEU A 228 6.75 17.45 -2.12
CA LEU A 228 8.10 18.04 -2.04
C LEU A 228 8.90 17.82 -3.32
N GLN A 229 8.61 16.80 -4.10
CA GLN A 229 9.35 16.47 -5.32
C GLN A 229 9.32 17.61 -6.35
N VAL A 230 8.24 18.39 -6.40
CA VAL A 230 8.12 19.56 -7.30
C VAL A 230 9.18 20.62 -7.02
N PHE A 231 9.68 20.71 -5.80
CA PHE A 231 10.71 21.69 -5.39
C PHE A 231 12.14 21.21 -5.68
N ILE A 232 12.32 19.95 -6.07
CA ILE A 232 13.62 19.39 -6.45
C ILE A 232 13.80 19.64 -7.96
N THR A 233 14.47 20.75 -8.32
CA THR A 233 14.64 21.20 -9.71
C THR A 233 15.98 20.80 -10.32
N PHE A 234 16.87 20.23 -9.53
CA PHE A 234 18.17 19.74 -9.98
C PHE A 234 18.11 18.25 -10.30
N GLU A 235 18.87 17.82 -11.29
CA GLU A 235 19.05 16.41 -11.57
C GLU A 235 19.89 15.79 -10.45
N GLU A 236 19.29 14.91 -9.66
CA GLU A 236 20.04 14.11 -8.70
C GLU A 236 21.06 13.27 -9.47
N PRO A 237 22.36 13.34 -9.12
CA PRO A 237 23.30 12.40 -9.65
C PRO A 237 22.78 11.00 -9.29
N LYS A 238 22.48 10.20 -10.32
CA LYS A 238 21.99 8.83 -10.12
C LYS A 238 22.91 8.17 -9.11
N GLN A 239 22.46 8.05 -7.85
CA GLN A 239 23.18 7.25 -6.87
C GLN A 239 23.22 5.86 -7.46
N LYS A 240 24.40 5.37 -7.80
CA LYS A 240 24.62 3.94 -8.00
C LYS A 240 24.10 3.31 -6.71
N LYS A 241 22.94 2.65 -6.80
CA LYS A 241 22.46 1.81 -5.71
C LYS A 241 23.56 0.77 -5.51
N GLU A 242 24.34 0.89 -4.46
CA GLU A 242 25.17 -0.19 -3.93
C GLU A 242 24.20 -1.24 -3.36
N GLY A 243 23.60 -2.00 -4.23
CA GLY A 243 22.59 -2.98 -3.93
C GLY A 243 21.89 -3.36 -5.23
N GLY A 244 22.59 -4.11 -6.11
CA GLY A 244 21.98 -4.83 -7.22
C GLY A 244 21.59 -3.99 -8.43
N GLU A 245 22.54 -3.23 -9.01
CA GLU A 245 22.52 -3.07 -10.46
C GLU A 245 22.76 -4.48 -11.02
N LYS A 246 21.70 -5.06 -11.60
CA LYS A 246 21.93 -6.10 -12.61
C LYS A 246 22.84 -5.44 -13.63
N PRO A 247 24.10 -5.90 -13.84
CA PRO A 247 24.91 -5.35 -14.91
C PRO A 247 24.04 -5.49 -16.17
N ASP A 248 23.95 -4.42 -16.96
CA ASP A 248 23.39 -4.46 -18.30
C ASP A 248 24.29 -5.42 -19.10
N LEU A 249 24.01 -6.70 -18.94
CA LEU A 249 24.67 -7.73 -19.72
C LEU A 249 24.07 -7.64 -21.13
N PRO A 250 24.89 -7.59 -22.17
CA PRO A 250 24.40 -7.58 -23.54
C PRO A 250 23.67 -8.88 -23.91
N PHE A 251 23.53 -9.81 -22.96
CA PHE A 251 22.92 -11.11 -23.14
C PHE A 251 22.08 -11.51 -21.92
N ASN A 252 21.18 -12.49 -22.08
CA ASN A 252 20.29 -12.99 -21.05
C ASN A 252 21.10 -13.60 -19.88
N PRO A 253 20.90 -13.18 -18.62
CA PRO A 253 21.57 -13.73 -17.43
C PRO A 253 21.45 -15.24 -17.27
N ALA A 254 20.40 -15.85 -17.80
CA ALA A 254 20.20 -17.30 -17.81
C ALA A 254 21.35 -18.05 -18.51
N LEU A 255 22.11 -17.41 -19.39
CA LEU A 255 23.23 -18.00 -20.11
C LEU A 255 24.46 -18.26 -19.22
N LEU A 256 24.56 -17.55 -18.08
CA LEU A 256 25.64 -17.74 -17.09
C LEU A 256 25.40 -18.94 -16.16
N LYS A 257 24.22 -19.56 -16.20
CA LYS A 257 23.98 -20.79 -15.43
C LYS A 257 24.78 -21.93 -15.95
N LYS A 258 25.23 -22.81 -15.04
CA LYS A 258 25.95 -24.02 -15.40
C LYS A 258 24.99 -25.08 -15.99
N VAL A 259 25.49 -25.84 -16.95
CA VAL A 259 24.73 -26.92 -17.58
C VAL A 259 24.35 -28.03 -16.57
N ASP A 260 25.12 -28.15 -15.47
CA ASP A 260 24.85 -29.08 -14.37
C ASP A 260 23.58 -28.75 -13.58
N GLU A 261 23.10 -27.49 -13.64
CA GLU A 261 21.87 -27.03 -12.98
C GLU A 261 20.60 -27.36 -13.82
N LEU A 262 20.79 -27.75 -15.06
CA LEU A 262 19.68 -28.21 -15.89
C LEU A 262 19.27 -29.62 -15.47
N GLU A 263 17.98 -29.88 -15.35
CA GLU A 263 17.41 -31.21 -15.05
C GLU A 263 17.59 -32.17 -16.22
N LEU A 264 18.85 -32.47 -16.54
CA LEU A 264 19.21 -33.39 -17.63
C LEU A 264 19.51 -34.79 -17.08
N SER A 265 19.31 -35.80 -17.92
CA SER A 265 19.75 -37.15 -17.57
C SER A 265 21.27 -37.20 -17.38
N VAL A 266 21.75 -38.10 -16.49
CA VAL A 266 23.18 -38.28 -16.20
C VAL A 266 23.99 -38.53 -17.47
N ARG A 267 23.41 -39.18 -18.47
CA ARG A 267 24.05 -39.45 -19.74
C ARG A 267 24.23 -38.18 -20.58
N SER A 268 23.19 -37.33 -20.64
CA SER A 268 23.23 -36.06 -21.36
C SER A 268 24.23 -35.10 -20.71
N ALA A 269 24.21 -34.96 -19.36
CA ALA A 269 25.14 -34.14 -18.62
C ALA A 269 26.61 -34.55 -18.80
N ASN A 270 26.91 -35.86 -18.75
CA ASN A 270 28.27 -36.37 -18.97
C ASN A 270 28.77 -36.12 -20.40
N CYS A 271 27.90 -36.19 -21.39
CA CYS A 271 28.29 -35.89 -22.77
C CYS A 271 28.66 -34.41 -22.95
N LEU A 272 27.90 -33.47 -22.31
CA LEU A 272 28.21 -32.05 -22.37
C LEU A 272 29.52 -31.72 -21.66
N LYS A 273 29.80 -32.34 -20.50
CA LYS A 273 31.10 -32.23 -19.80
C LYS A 273 32.28 -32.69 -20.63
N ASN A 274 32.14 -33.79 -21.33
CA ASN A 274 33.21 -34.34 -22.20
C ASN A 274 33.53 -33.41 -23.39
N ASP A 275 32.56 -32.58 -23.80
CA ASP A 275 32.71 -31.60 -24.88
C ASP A 275 33.08 -30.20 -24.36
N ASN A 276 33.48 -30.11 -23.08
CA ASN A 276 33.84 -28.86 -22.38
C ASN A 276 32.76 -27.78 -22.42
N ILE A 277 31.49 -28.13 -22.48
CA ILE A 277 30.35 -27.22 -22.42
C ILE A 277 29.98 -27.02 -20.93
N VAL A 278 30.34 -25.88 -20.37
CA VAL A 278 30.15 -25.59 -18.93
C VAL A 278 28.90 -24.72 -18.68
N TYR A 279 28.68 -23.76 -19.55
CA TYR A 279 27.59 -22.78 -19.41
C TYR A 279 26.50 -22.96 -20.45
N ILE A 280 25.26 -22.55 -20.13
CA ILE A 280 24.13 -22.57 -21.07
C ILE A 280 24.46 -21.76 -22.34
N GLY A 281 25.20 -20.64 -22.18
CA GLY A 281 25.64 -19.84 -23.30
C GLY A 281 26.56 -20.55 -24.28
N ASP A 282 27.41 -21.49 -23.83
CA ASP A 282 28.24 -22.34 -24.70
C ASP A 282 27.37 -23.36 -25.46
N LEU A 283 26.33 -23.86 -24.76
CA LEU A 283 25.43 -24.86 -25.30
C LEU A 283 24.57 -24.32 -26.45
N ILE A 284 24.00 -23.11 -26.29
CA ILE A 284 23.09 -22.54 -27.31
C ILE A 284 23.82 -22.12 -28.59
N GLN A 285 25.14 -21.85 -28.54
CA GLN A 285 25.92 -21.53 -29.74
C GLN A 285 26.21 -22.74 -30.60
N LYS A 286 26.12 -23.94 -30.04
CA LYS A 286 26.30 -25.19 -30.83
C LYS A 286 25.08 -25.44 -31.69
N SER A 287 25.33 -25.83 -32.93
CA SER A 287 24.27 -26.29 -33.84
C SER A 287 23.87 -27.73 -33.51
N GLU A 288 22.66 -28.13 -33.90
CA GLU A 288 22.19 -29.51 -33.76
C GLU A 288 23.11 -30.51 -34.43
N ALA A 289 23.67 -30.12 -35.59
CA ALA A 289 24.61 -31.00 -36.35
C ALA A 289 25.95 -31.19 -35.62
N GLU A 290 26.43 -30.19 -34.92
CA GLU A 290 27.64 -30.26 -34.08
C GLU A 290 27.39 -31.14 -32.86
N MET A 291 26.27 -30.99 -32.18
CA MET A 291 25.87 -31.80 -31.03
C MET A 291 25.76 -33.27 -31.37
N LEU A 292 25.27 -33.63 -32.56
CA LEU A 292 25.19 -35.04 -33.03
C LEU A 292 26.54 -35.63 -33.43
N ARG A 293 27.59 -34.82 -33.62
CA ARG A 293 28.96 -35.26 -33.87
C ARG A 293 29.70 -35.65 -32.60
N THR A 294 29.23 -35.22 -31.45
CA THR A 294 29.83 -35.56 -30.15
C THR A 294 29.71 -37.06 -29.88
N PRO A 295 30.80 -37.76 -29.51
CA PRO A 295 30.76 -39.20 -29.22
C PRO A 295 29.77 -39.52 -28.09
N ASN A 296 28.98 -40.60 -28.29
CA ASN A 296 27.93 -41.05 -27.34
C ASN A 296 26.71 -40.14 -27.17
N PHE A 297 26.56 -39.07 -27.96
CA PHE A 297 25.41 -38.19 -27.96
C PHE A 297 24.35 -38.67 -28.98
N GLY A 298 23.16 -38.96 -28.50
CA GLY A 298 22.07 -39.50 -29.29
C GLY A 298 20.89 -38.54 -29.50
N ARG A 299 20.01 -38.86 -30.47
CA ARG A 299 18.80 -38.06 -30.75
C ARG A 299 17.88 -37.88 -29.54
N LYS A 300 17.86 -38.82 -28.59
CA LYS A 300 17.07 -38.72 -27.37
C LYS A 300 17.61 -37.60 -26.45
N SER A 301 18.94 -37.57 -26.26
CA SER A 301 19.59 -36.50 -25.46
C SER A 301 19.47 -35.14 -26.12
N LEU A 302 19.47 -35.06 -27.46
CA LEU A 302 19.22 -33.81 -28.17
C LEU A 302 17.80 -33.29 -27.94
N ASN A 303 16.79 -34.15 -27.98
CA ASN A 303 15.41 -33.74 -27.73
C ASN A 303 15.20 -33.28 -26.28
N GLU A 304 15.78 -33.99 -25.31
CA GLU A 304 15.77 -33.60 -23.89
C GLU A 304 16.33 -32.20 -23.68
N ILE A 305 17.51 -31.90 -24.25
CA ILE A 305 18.13 -30.59 -24.18
C ILE A 305 17.27 -29.52 -24.86
N LYS A 306 16.66 -29.83 -26.01
CA LYS A 306 15.75 -28.89 -26.70
C LYS A 306 14.53 -28.53 -25.86
N GLU A 307 13.92 -29.51 -25.19
CA GLU A 307 12.76 -29.30 -24.31
C GLU A 307 13.12 -28.40 -23.12
N VAL A 308 14.28 -28.67 -22.48
CA VAL A 308 14.74 -27.84 -21.35
C VAL A 308 15.09 -26.42 -21.82
N LEU A 309 15.79 -26.25 -22.93
CA LEU A 309 16.10 -24.92 -23.47
C LEU A 309 14.83 -24.20 -23.91
N ALA A 310 13.86 -24.87 -24.52
CA ALA A 310 12.59 -24.29 -24.93
C ALA A 310 11.77 -23.77 -23.73
N SER A 311 11.78 -24.47 -22.59
CA SER A 311 11.14 -24.00 -21.34
C SER A 311 11.75 -22.72 -20.83
N MET A 312 13.02 -22.41 -21.17
CA MET A 312 13.73 -21.18 -20.82
C MET A 312 13.67 -20.12 -21.94
N GLY A 313 12.93 -20.39 -23.03
CA GLY A 313 12.85 -19.50 -24.20
C GLY A 313 14.12 -19.47 -25.06
N LEU A 314 14.99 -20.51 -24.97
CA LEU A 314 16.26 -20.63 -25.67
C LEU A 314 16.20 -21.73 -26.72
N HIS A 315 17.09 -21.70 -27.73
CA HIS A 315 17.24 -22.75 -28.72
C HIS A 315 18.68 -22.90 -29.20
N LEU A 316 19.03 -24.06 -29.70
CA LEU A 316 20.36 -24.32 -30.25
C LEU A 316 20.59 -23.50 -31.53
N GLY A 317 21.85 -23.11 -31.77
CA GLY A 317 22.23 -22.29 -32.92
C GLY A 317 21.97 -20.79 -32.78
N MET A 318 21.71 -20.30 -31.56
CA MET A 318 21.60 -18.86 -31.31
C MET A 318 22.98 -18.20 -31.29
N ALA A 319 23.17 -17.16 -32.07
CA ALA A 319 24.35 -16.30 -31.98
C ALA A 319 24.22 -15.36 -30.78
N VAL A 320 25.18 -15.38 -29.86
CA VAL A 320 25.28 -14.45 -28.73
C VAL A 320 26.48 -13.55 -28.96
N GLU A 321 26.23 -12.25 -29.12
CA GLU A 321 27.32 -11.28 -29.27
C GLU A 321 28.13 -11.17 -27.97
N ASN A 322 29.45 -11.13 -28.10
CA ASN A 322 30.42 -11.04 -26.99
C ASN A 322 30.38 -12.23 -25.99
N TRP A 323 30.13 -13.45 -26.46
CA TRP A 323 30.24 -14.67 -25.67
C TRP A 323 31.51 -15.48 -26.08
N PRO A 324 32.28 -16.06 -25.11
CA PRO A 324 32.20 -15.90 -23.65
C PRO A 324 32.77 -14.54 -23.21
N PRO A 325 32.21 -13.91 -22.14
CA PRO A 325 32.81 -12.69 -21.57
C PRO A 325 34.12 -13.00 -20.86
N ASP A 326 35.08 -12.05 -20.88
CA ASP A 326 36.41 -12.21 -20.28
C ASP A 326 36.40 -12.60 -18.78
N ASN A 327 35.31 -12.29 -18.04
CA ASN A 327 35.15 -12.53 -16.60
C ASN A 327 33.98 -13.45 -16.27
N ILE A 328 33.76 -14.52 -17.08
CA ILE A 328 32.58 -15.40 -16.97
C ILE A 328 32.44 -16.05 -15.58
N GLU A 329 33.54 -16.45 -14.93
CA GLU A 329 33.53 -17.10 -13.61
C GLU A 329 33.10 -16.12 -12.51
N ASP A 330 33.57 -14.87 -12.54
CA ASP A 330 33.21 -13.84 -11.57
C ASP A 330 31.77 -13.37 -11.76
N LEU A 331 31.30 -13.33 -13.00
CA LEU A 331 29.91 -13.02 -13.32
C LEU A 331 28.97 -14.14 -12.86
N ALA A 332 29.32 -15.41 -13.10
CA ALA A 332 28.53 -16.56 -12.68
C ALA A 332 28.39 -16.60 -11.14
N LYS A 333 29.48 -16.43 -10.39
CA LYS A 333 29.44 -16.37 -8.92
C LYS A 333 28.55 -15.24 -8.38
N LYS A 334 28.62 -14.05 -8.98
CA LYS A 334 27.75 -12.92 -8.58
C LYS A 334 26.26 -13.20 -8.78
N TYR A 335 25.91 -14.06 -9.73
CA TYR A 335 24.52 -14.45 -9.99
C TYR A 335 24.07 -15.69 -9.21
N GLU A 336 24.99 -16.60 -8.82
CA GLU A 336 24.68 -17.73 -7.91
C GLU A 336 24.26 -17.24 -6.51
N ASP A 337 24.88 -16.17 -5.99
CA ASP A 337 24.58 -15.60 -4.66
C ASP A 337 23.27 -14.78 -4.59
N GLN A 338 22.53 -14.64 -5.70
CA GLN A 338 21.31 -13.81 -5.79
C GLN A 338 20.01 -14.61 -6.01
N ILE A 339 20.09 -15.94 -6.06
CA ILE A 339 18.95 -16.85 -6.15
C ILE A 339 18.75 -17.56 -4.82
#